data_44328597d840f74f16ec6917be5cc67b
#
_entry.id   44328597d840f74f16ec6917be5cc67b
#
_cell.length_a   1.000
_cell.length_b   1.000
_cell.length_c   1.000
_cell.angle_alpha   90.00
_cell.angle_beta   90.00
_cell.angle_gamma   90.00
#
_symmetry.space_group_name_H-M   'P 1'
#
loop_
_entity.id
_entity.type
_entity.pdbx_description
1 polymer ?
#
loop_
_entity_poly.entity_id
_entity_poly.type
_entity_poly.pdbx_seq_one_letter_code
_entity_poly.pdbx_strand_id
1 'polypeptide(L)'
;MWYNVSLLFQRRIVSPSVIEDQRVEMRAFVFPGQGGGVSEPAPEMVPEIQRVVGERIPDQVKIFVRAARDADESRTMKVRPDVVAGHSLGEYGAAYAAGCFDFETGLWLVAQRDHFLAEAARERPGGMVAILRTDPAEVEKVLGGPGGPVVANYNSPRQTVVSGLRDALGDAVSKIRGRKIPLNVSFAAHSPYVAAAGEKMRGVLDSVEFHVPQVPIVSAVDGAVLTKAEAVKEALKEQMVAPVRWVRVVETLAKMRVEEWIELGGGGVLTRMLKDFELPSVNGITFEDLRARLYGQAQNLLPRKEGE
;
A
#
# COMPACT_ATOMS: atom_id res chain seq x y z
N MET A 1 25.37 -16.22 -1.52
CA MET A 1 25.24 -17.03 -0.30
C MET A 1 23.90 -16.65 0.29
N TRP A 2 22.89 -17.45 0.01
CA TRP A 2 21.48 -17.16 0.32
C TRP A 2 21.25 -17.38 1.82
N TYR A 3 21.21 -16.32 2.59
CA TYR A 3 20.71 -16.41 3.97
C TYR A 3 19.17 -16.39 3.91
N ASN A 4 18.64 -17.56 4.24
CA ASN A 4 17.22 -17.83 4.30
C ASN A 4 16.60 -17.02 5.46
N VAL A 5 15.91 -15.92 5.17
CA VAL A 5 15.16 -15.10 6.14
C VAL A 5 14.17 -15.98 6.96
N SER A 6 13.82 -17.16 6.42
CA SER A 6 13.03 -18.22 7.05
C SER A 6 13.59 -18.73 8.39
N LEU A 7 14.89 -18.57 8.67
CA LEU A 7 15.52 -19.13 9.88
C LEU A 7 15.40 -18.24 11.13
N LEU A 8 15.10 -16.97 10.99
CA LEU A 8 14.93 -16.06 12.12
C LEU A 8 13.57 -16.16 12.82
N PHE A 9 12.59 -16.80 12.16
CA PHE A 9 11.23 -16.95 12.68
C PHE A 9 10.94 -18.26 13.41
N GLN A 10 11.93 -19.15 13.62
CA GLN A 10 11.71 -20.51 14.17
C GLN A 10 11.45 -20.57 15.70
N ARG A 11 11.32 -19.48 16.41
CA ARG A 11 10.99 -19.54 17.85
C ARG A 11 9.50 -19.30 18.11
N ARG A 12 8.74 -20.38 18.18
CA ARG A 12 7.32 -20.60 18.49
C ARG A 12 6.39 -20.78 17.28
N ILE A 13 6.67 -21.77 16.46
CA ILE A 13 5.72 -22.22 15.44
C ILE A 13 4.88 -23.34 16.05
N VAL A 14 3.57 -23.09 16.19
CA VAL A 14 2.57 -24.13 16.28
C VAL A 14 2.62 -24.90 14.96
N SER A 15 2.63 -26.22 15.01
CA SER A 15 2.74 -27.08 13.82
C SER A 15 1.76 -26.66 12.73
N PRO A 16 2.21 -26.49 11.46
CA PRO A 16 1.36 -26.05 10.34
C PRO A 16 0.17 -26.94 10.02
N SER A 17 0.08 -28.12 10.61
CA SER A 17 -0.97 -29.12 10.33
C SER A 17 -2.33 -28.84 10.97
N VAL A 18 -2.48 -27.76 11.75
CA VAL A 18 -3.67 -27.51 12.57
C VAL A 18 -4.50 -26.33 12.07
N ILE A 19 -4.01 -25.55 11.10
CA ILE A 19 -4.72 -24.38 10.60
C ILE A 19 -5.28 -24.69 9.21
N GLU A 20 -6.50 -25.23 9.13
CA GLU A 20 -7.32 -25.18 7.93
C GLU A 20 -8.00 -23.81 7.86
N ASP A 21 -7.45 -22.92 7.04
CA ASP A 21 -8.13 -21.70 6.63
C ASP A 21 -9.36 -22.12 5.79
N GLN A 22 -10.56 -21.83 6.28
CA GLN A 22 -11.78 -22.03 5.49
C GLN A 22 -11.68 -21.14 4.26
N ARG A 23 -11.44 -21.74 3.10
CA ARG A 23 -11.22 -21.03 1.85
C ARG A 23 -12.48 -20.29 1.46
N VAL A 24 -12.43 -18.96 1.50
CA VAL A 24 -13.35 -18.09 0.77
C VAL A 24 -13.14 -18.25 -0.74
N GLU A 25 -14.14 -17.97 -1.54
CA GLU A 25 -14.04 -18.17 -2.99
C GLU A 25 -12.94 -17.31 -3.63
N MET A 26 -12.78 -16.04 -3.18
CA MET A 26 -11.70 -15.18 -3.65
C MET A 26 -11.20 -14.22 -2.57
N ARG A 27 -9.88 -14.13 -2.41
CA ARG A 27 -9.19 -13.32 -1.41
C ARG A 27 -8.29 -12.27 -2.05
N ALA A 28 -8.39 -11.02 -1.60
CA ALA A 28 -7.45 -9.97 -1.96
C ALA A 28 -6.51 -9.62 -0.79
N PHE A 29 -5.22 -9.42 -1.08
CA PHE A 29 -4.34 -8.69 -0.18
C PHE A 29 -4.26 -7.24 -0.64
N VAL A 30 -4.48 -6.31 0.29
CA VAL A 30 -4.41 -4.88 0.02
C VAL A 30 -3.36 -4.22 0.89
N PHE A 31 -2.60 -3.31 0.28
CA PHE A 31 -1.44 -2.69 0.90
C PHE A 31 -1.65 -1.17 1.00
N PRO A 32 -1.70 -0.59 2.21
CA PRO A 32 -1.85 0.85 2.37
C PRO A 32 -0.57 1.59 2.02
N GLY A 33 -0.72 2.89 1.71
CA GLY A 33 0.39 3.82 1.62
C GLY A 33 0.75 4.41 3.00
N GLN A 34 1.27 5.65 3.01
CA GLN A 34 1.71 6.36 4.23
C GLN A 34 0.60 6.54 5.28
N GLY A 35 -0.67 6.44 4.90
CA GLY A 35 -1.81 6.46 5.85
C GLY A 35 -1.91 5.21 6.74
N GLY A 36 -1.24 4.11 6.40
CA GLY A 36 -1.24 2.85 7.17
C GLY A 36 -0.51 2.91 8.52
N GLY A 37 0.18 4.02 8.78
CA GLY A 37 1.00 4.20 9.97
C GLY A 37 2.42 3.65 9.82
N VAL A 38 3.33 4.19 10.60
CA VAL A 38 4.74 3.81 10.63
C VAL A 38 5.01 2.99 11.88
N SER A 39 5.69 1.86 11.72
CA SER A 39 6.22 1.06 12.82
C SER A 39 7.70 0.81 12.62
N GLU A 40 8.47 0.77 13.69
CA GLU A 40 9.90 0.46 13.59
C GLU A 40 10.10 -0.98 13.10
N PRO A 41 11.08 -1.24 12.23
CA PRO A 41 11.48 -2.58 11.87
C PRO A 41 11.92 -3.37 13.11
N ALA A 42 11.77 -4.70 13.05
CA ALA A 42 12.32 -5.55 14.08
C ALA A 42 13.85 -5.36 14.18
N PRO A 43 14.43 -5.30 15.40
CA PRO A 43 15.85 -4.96 15.59
C PRO A 43 16.81 -5.82 14.76
N GLU A 44 16.49 -7.09 14.55
CA GLU A 44 17.28 -8.03 13.75
C GLU A 44 17.32 -7.69 12.25
N MET A 45 16.35 -6.96 11.74
CA MET A 45 16.26 -6.54 10.34
C MET A 45 17.02 -5.21 10.08
N VAL A 46 17.24 -4.40 11.11
CA VAL A 46 17.80 -3.07 10.96
C VAL A 46 19.17 -3.06 10.23
N PRO A 47 20.13 -3.96 10.54
CA PRO A 47 21.42 -3.96 9.84
C PRO A 47 21.29 -4.24 8.34
N GLU A 48 20.42 -5.14 7.95
CA GLU A 48 20.18 -5.47 6.54
C GLU A 48 19.54 -4.30 5.81
N ILE A 49 18.52 -3.67 6.40
CA ILE A 49 17.85 -2.50 5.84
C ILE A 49 18.86 -1.36 5.67
N GLN A 50 19.66 -1.06 6.70
CA GLN A 50 20.65 0.03 6.68
C GLN A 50 21.75 -0.19 5.64
N ARG A 51 22.11 -1.43 5.35
CA ARG A 51 23.04 -1.74 4.26
C ARG A 51 22.56 -1.24 2.90
N VAL A 52 21.25 -1.26 2.66
CA VAL A 52 20.63 -0.83 1.39
C VAL A 52 20.31 0.67 1.38
N VAL A 53 19.74 1.18 2.49
CA VAL A 53 19.18 2.54 2.52
C VAL A 53 20.01 3.56 3.30
N GLY A 54 21.12 3.15 3.94
CA GLY A 54 21.95 3.97 4.82
C GLY A 54 21.46 4.00 6.27
N GLU A 55 22.16 4.78 7.11
CA GLU A 55 21.92 4.79 8.57
C GLU A 55 20.49 5.19 8.94
N ARG A 56 19.94 6.19 8.26
CA ARG A 56 18.57 6.65 8.50
C ARG A 56 17.58 5.87 7.65
N ILE A 57 16.71 5.11 8.29
CA ILE A 57 15.63 4.39 7.62
C ILE A 57 14.43 5.33 7.39
N PRO A 58 14.08 5.67 6.13
CA PRO A 58 12.92 6.51 5.82
C PRO A 58 11.60 5.85 6.22
N ASP A 59 10.58 6.66 6.52
CA ASP A 59 9.26 6.14 6.89
C ASP A 59 8.60 5.30 5.78
N GLN A 60 8.80 5.68 4.50
CA GLN A 60 8.31 4.87 3.38
C GLN A 60 8.93 3.46 3.37
N VAL A 61 10.22 3.37 3.68
CA VAL A 61 10.93 2.07 3.79
C VAL A 61 10.37 1.26 4.96
N LYS A 62 10.13 1.87 6.12
CA LYS A 62 9.52 1.18 7.28
C LYS A 62 8.16 0.59 6.95
N ILE A 63 7.33 1.35 6.21
CA ILE A 63 6.00 0.89 5.75
C ILE A 63 6.14 -0.31 4.80
N PHE A 64 7.07 -0.24 3.83
CA PHE A 64 7.34 -1.35 2.92
C PHE A 64 7.84 -2.59 3.66
N VAL A 65 8.79 -2.44 4.59
CA VAL A 65 9.33 -3.54 5.40
C VAL A 65 8.21 -4.25 6.16
N ARG A 66 7.30 -3.50 6.76
CA ARG A 66 6.14 -4.08 7.45
C ARG A 66 5.24 -4.84 6.48
N ALA A 67 4.92 -4.26 5.34
CA ALA A 67 4.10 -4.88 4.31
C ALA A 67 4.73 -6.19 3.78
N ALA A 68 6.03 -6.18 3.51
CA ALA A 68 6.78 -7.35 3.05
C ALA A 68 6.81 -8.44 4.12
N ARG A 69 7.06 -8.09 5.38
CA ARG A 69 7.04 -9.03 6.51
C ARG A 69 5.68 -9.69 6.66
N ASP A 70 4.59 -8.92 6.62
CA ASP A 70 3.24 -9.46 6.74
C ASP A 70 2.92 -10.39 5.56
N ALA A 71 3.40 -10.08 4.34
CA ALA A 71 3.27 -10.96 3.17
C ALA A 71 4.05 -12.27 3.33
N ASP A 72 5.26 -12.25 3.89
CA ASP A 72 6.06 -13.46 4.13
C ASP A 72 5.47 -14.31 5.25
N GLU A 73 5.00 -13.67 6.33
CA GLU A 73 4.31 -14.37 7.41
C GLU A 73 3.03 -15.04 6.89
N SER A 74 2.26 -14.38 6.01
CA SER A 74 1.07 -14.96 5.40
C SER A 74 1.39 -16.22 4.59
N ARG A 75 2.50 -16.21 3.82
CA ARG A 75 2.98 -17.39 3.08
C ARG A 75 3.32 -18.54 4.01
N THR A 76 3.99 -18.25 5.14
CA THR A 76 4.33 -19.22 6.18
C THR A 76 3.08 -19.84 6.82
N MET A 77 2.04 -19.02 7.03
CA MET A 77 0.73 -19.41 7.53
C MET A 77 -0.13 -20.11 6.48
N LYS A 78 0.36 -20.28 5.25
CA LYS A 78 -0.36 -20.82 4.08
C LYS A 78 -1.61 -20.04 3.69
N VAL A 79 -1.71 -18.79 4.11
CA VAL A 79 -2.74 -17.85 3.66
C VAL A 79 -2.23 -17.15 2.41
N ARG A 80 -2.93 -17.31 1.29
CA ARG A 80 -2.51 -16.78 -0.01
C ARG A 80 -3.59 -15.92 -0.62
N PRO A 81 -3.23 -14.81 -1.30
CA PRO A 81 -4.17 -14.04 -2.07
C PRO A 81 -4.42 -14.68 -3.44
N ASP A 82 -5.59 -14.42 -4.01
CA ASP A 82 -5.91 -14.66 -5.42
C ASP A 82 -5.64 -13.43 -6.28
N VAL A 83 -5.58 -12.25 -5.65
CA VAL A 83 -5.26 -10.96 -6.27
C VAL A 83 -4.67 -10.02 -5.22
N VAL A 84 -3.83 -9.10 -5.66
CA VAL A 84 -3.26 -8.06 -4.78
C VAL A 84 -3.51 -6.66 -5.33
N ALA A 85 -3.56 -5.66 -4.45
CA ALA A 85 -3.64 -4.26 -4.83
C ALA A 85 -2.93 -3.38 -3.80
N GLY A 86 -2.34 -2.27 -4.24
CA GLY A 86 -1.67 -1.32 -3.37
C GLY A 86 -2.18 0.10 -3.56
N HIS A 87 -2.23 0.87 -2.50
CA HIS A 87 -2.55 2.28 -2.54
C HIS A 87 -1.28 3.11 -2.51
N SER A 88 -0.93 3.79 -3.60
CA SER A 88 0.28 4.61 -3.68
C SER A 88 1.54 3.79 -3.35
N LEU A 89 2.28 4.15 -2.29
CA LEU A 89 3.43 3.38 -1.80
C LEU A 89 3.12 1.87 -1.65
N GLY A 90 1.90 1.53 -1.28
CA GLY A 90 1.46 0.14 -1.12
C GLY A 90 1.54 -0.71 -2.40
N GLU A 91 1.62 -0.09 -3.61
CA GLU A 91 1.82 -0.85 -4.86
C GLU A 91 3.17 -1.56 -4.90
N TYR A 92 4.21 -1.03 -4.23
CA TYR A 92 5.48 -1.74 -4.06
C TYR A 92 5.33 -2.96 -3.14
N GLY A 93 4.53 -2.86 -2.08
CA GLY A 93 4.17 -4.01 -1.24
C GLY A 93 3.37 -5.07 -2.00
N ALA A 94 2.41 -4.65 -2.83
CA ALA A 94 1.63 -5.54 -3.68
C ALA A 94 2.50 -6.24 -4.73
N ALA A 95 3.41 -5.51 -5.41
CA ALA A 95 4.34 -6.08 -6.39
C ALA A 95 5.32 -7.08 -5.73
N TYR A 96 5.84 -6.78 -4.53
CA TYR A 96 6.64 -7.72 -3.75
C TYR A 96 5.85 -8.98 -3.39
N ALA A 97 4.63 -8.81 -2.86
CA ALA A 97 3.77 -9.93 -2.49
C ALA A 97 3.40 -10.82 -3.69
N ALA A 98 3.27 -10.23 -4.87
CA ALA A 98 3.07 -10.94 -6.14
C ALA A 98 4.36 -11.55 -6.72
N GLY A 99 5.53 -11.32 -6.12
CA GLY A 99 6.81 -11.88 -6.56
C GLY A 99 7.45 -11.17 -7.76
N CYS A 100 7.10 -9.91 -8.01
CA CYS A 100 7.68 -9.15 -9.13
C CYS A 100 9.15 -8.79 -8.94
N PHE A 101 9.63 -8.72 -7.70
CA PHE A 101 11.02 -8.49 -7.31
C PHE A 101 11.26 -9.02 -5.89
N ASP A 102 12.53 -9.14 -5.49
CA ASP A 102 12.92 -9.57 -4.16
C ASP A 102 12.87 -8.42 -3.12
N PHE A 103 13.09 -8.77 -1.85
CA PHE A 103 13.02 -7.82 -0.73
C PHE A 103 14.04 -6.68 -0.85
N GLU A 104 15.30 -7.00 -1.22
CA GLU A 104 16.38 -6.01 -1.34
C GLU A 104 16.09 -5.00 -2.46
N THR A 105 15.62 -5.48 -3.60
CA THR A 105 15.14 -4.64 -4.72
C THR A 105 14.00 -3.74 -4.28
N GLY A 106 13.00 -4.28 -3.57
CA GLY A 106 11.88 -3.49 -3.05
C GLY A 106 12.31 -2.41 -2.08
N LEU A 107 13.24 -2.71 -1.15
CA LEU A 107 13.85 -1.72 -0.24
C LEU A 107 14.51 -0.57 -1.01
N TRP A 108 15.33 -0.94 -2.00
CA TRP A 108 16.05 0.05 -2.80
C TRP A 108 15.10 0.93 -3.60
N LEU A 109 14.10 0.35 -4.29
CA LEU A 109 13.10 1.09 -5.04
C LEU A 109 12.35 2.10 -4.18
N VAL A 110 11.90 1.68 -2.99
CA VAL A 110 11.17 2.56 -2.07
C VAL A 110 12.08 3.64 -1.48
N ALA A 111 13.35 3.34 -1.23
CA ALA A 111 14.33 4.34 -0.79
C ALA A 111 14.57 5.41 -1.88
N GLN A 112 14.69 5.01 -3.16
CA GLN A 112 14.82 5.95 -4.28
C GLN A 112 13.57 6.83 -4.40
N ARG A 113 12.38 6.23 -4.29
CA ARG A 113 11.11 6.97 -4.30
C ARG A 113 11.05 8.02 -3.20
N ASP A 114 11.40 7.66 -1.96
CA ASP A 114 11.45 8.60 -0.83
C ASP A 114 12.43 9.73 -1.07
N HIS A 115 13.63 9.39 -1.54
CA HIS A 115 14.68 10.35 -1.86
C HIS A 115 14.23 11.39 -2.88
N PHE A 116 13.64 10.96 -4.02
CA PHE A 116 13.20 11.88 -5.09
C PHE A 116 12.01 12.74 -4.66
N LEU A 117 11.08 12.20 -3.86
CA LEU A 117 10.00 13.01 -3.29
C LEU A 117 10.52 14.03 -2.28
N ALA A 118 11.54 13.69 -1.48
CA ALA A 118 12.18 14.62 -0.57
C ALA A 118 12.94 15.73 -1.30
N GLU A 119 13.57 15.42 -2.44
CA GLU A 119 14.19 16.44 -3.31
C GLU A 119 13.11 17.40 -3.88
N ALA A 120 12.04 16.84 -4.44
CA ALA A 120 10.93 17.64 -4.97
C ALA A 120 10.31 18.56 -3.89
N ALA A 121 10.20 18.06 -2.65
CA ALA A 121 9.73 18.87 -1.51
C ALA A 121 10.66 20.05 -1.17
N ARG A 122 11.97 19.90 -1.34
CA ARG A 122 12.96 20.96 -1.11
C ARG A 122 12.92 22.01 -2.21
N GLU A 123 12.79 21.56 -3.46
CA GLU A 123 12.76 22.46 -4.62
C GLU A 123 11.44 23.23 -4.72
N ARG A 124 10.32 22.52 -4.50
CA ARG A 124 8.98 23.08 -4.62
C ARG A 124 8.09 22.54 -3.47
N PRO A 125 8.11 23.22 -2.31
CA PRO A 125 7.29 22.80 -1.16
C PRO A 125 5.82 22.67 -1.51
N GLY A 126 5.27 21.47 -1.29
CA GLY A 126 3.89 21.14 -1.55
C GLY A 126 3.18 20.62 -0.32
N GLY A 127 2.00 20.09 -0.53
CA GLY A 127 1.21 19.45 0.50
C GLY A 127 0.03 18.69 -0.08
N MET A 128 -0.64 17.96 0.80
CA MET A 128 -1.82 17.19 0.46
C MET A 128 -2.87 17.35 1.58
N VAL A 129 -4.14 17.44 1.17
CA VAL A 129 -5.27 17.58 2.11
C VAL A 129 -6.37 16.61 1.74
N ALA A 130 -6.75 15.75 2.70
CA ALA A 130 -7.92 14.90 2.53
C ALA A 130 -9.22 15.70 2.73
N ILE A 131 -10.14 15.57 1.79
CA ILE A 131 -11.47 16.14 1.81
C ILE A 131 -12.46 15.01 2.05
N LEU A 132 -13.18 15.09 3.16
CA LEU A 132 -14.12 14.06 3.58
C LEU A 132 -15.56 14.53 3.42
N ARG A 133 -16.46 13.59 3.11
CA ARG A 133 -17.91 13.79 2.99
C ARG A 133 -18.29 14.76 1.87
N THR A 134 -17.54 14.76 0.78
CA THR A 134 -17.78 15.59 -0.39
C THR A 134 -17.65 14.74 -1.64
N ASP A 135 -18.53 14.93 -2.60
CA ASP A 135 -18.47 14.28 -3.90
C ASP A 135 -17.20 14.71 -4.64
N PRO A 136 -16.42 13.78 -5.20
CA PRO A 136 -15.22 14.09 -5.98
C PRO A 136 -15.47 15.13 -7.09
N ALA A 137 -16.61 15.07 -7.76
CA ALA A 137 -16.95 16.02 -8.83
C ALA A 137 -17.15 17.46 -8.31
N GLU A 138 -17.60 17.64 -7.07
CA GLU A 138 -17.66 18.95 -6.43
C GLU A 138 -16.27 19.48 -6.09
N VAL A 139 -15.35 18.61 -5.68
CA VAL A 139 -13.95 18.97 -5.43
C VAL A 139 -13.28 19.41 -6.73
N GLU A 140 -13.43 18.64 -7.82
CA GLU A 140 -12.86 18.95 -9.13
C GLU A 140 -13.31 20.30 -9.67
N LYS A 141 -14.59 20.65 -9.52
CA LYS A 141 -15.15 21.95 -9.97
C LYS A 141 -14.47 23.15 -9.31
N VAL A 142 -14.02 22.98 -8.06
CA VAL A 142 -13.36 24.06 -7.31
C VAL A 142 -11.88 24.18 -7.68
N LEU A 143 -11.23 23.05 -8.00
CA LEU A 143 -9.79 23.02 -8.28
C LEU A 143 -9.42 23.50 -9.69
N GLY A 144 -10.40 23.75 -10.55
CA GLY A 144 -10.22 24.00 -11.97
C GLY A 144 -9.28 25.16 -12.29
N GLY A 145 -8.28 24.87 -13.13
CA GLY A 145 -7.37 25.82 -13.76
C GLY A 145 -5.96 25.25 -13.95
N PRO A 146 -5.30 25.56 -15.06
CA PRO A 146 -3.92 25.19 -15.31
C PRO A 146 -3.00 25.71 -14.20
N GLY A 147 -2.16 24.84 -13.64
CA GLY A 147 -1.19 25.21 -12.59
C GLY A 147 -1.76 25.30 -11.17
N GLY A 148 -3.06 24.99 -10.96
CA GLY A 148 -3.69 24.90 -9.64
C GLY A 148 -3.54 23.53 -8.99
N PRO A 149 -3.98 23.38 -7.71
CA PRO A 149 -4.04 22.07 -7.05
C PRO A 149 -4.91 21.07 -7.82
N VAL A 150 -4.62 19.79 -7.70
CA VAL A 150 -5.29 18.70 -8.41
C VAL A 150 -5.82 17.66 -7.44
N VAL A 151 -6.77 16.84 -7.87
CA VAL A 151 -7.15 15.63 -7.12
C VAL A 151 -6.04 14.59 -7.30
N ALA A 152 -5.38 14.27 -6.18
CA ALA A 152 -4.31 13.28 -6.10
C ALA A 152 -4.83 11.88 -5.83
N ASN A 153 -5.90 11.74 -5.02
CA ASN A 153 -6.47 10.43 -4.69
C ASN A 153 -8.00 10.48 -4.73
N TYR A 154 -8.57 9.51 -5.43
CA TYR A 154 -9.98 9.14 -5.36
C TYR A 154 -10.11 7.93 -4.45
N ASN A 155 -10.17 8.18 -3.14
CA ASN A 155 -10.11 7.13 -2.12
C ASN A 155 -11.43 6.37 -1.95
N SER A 156 -12.55 7.10 -1.97
CA SER A 156 -13.90 6.54 -1.89
C SER A 156 -14.90 7.51 -2.56
N PRO A 157 -16.16 7.12 -2.74
CA PRO A 157 -17.21 8.04 -3.21
C PRO A 157 -17.36 9.32 -2.37
N ARG A 158 -16.80 9.33 -1.15
CA ARG A 158 -16.94 10.42 -0.18
C ARG A 158 -15.60 10.95 0.37
N GLN A 159 -14.49 10.48 -0.20
CA GLN A 159 -13.16 10.91 0.22
C GLN A 159 -12.23 11.07 -0.97
N THR A 160 -11.71 12.29 -1.14
CA THR A 160 -10.64 12.63 -2.07
C THR A 160 -9.45 13.22 -1.35
N VAL A 161 -8.28 13.22 -1.99
CA VAL A 161 -7.11 13.96 -1.53
C VAL A 161 -6.73 14.96 -2.59
N VAL A 162 -6.58 16.21 -2.19
CA VAL A 162 -6.10 17.30 -3.05
C VAL A 162 -4.62 17.50 -2.81
N SER A 163 -3.86 17.65 -3.88
CA SER A 163 -2.41 17.86 -3.89
C SER A 163 -2.07 19.17 -4.63
N GLY A 164 -1.10 19.92 -4.13
CA GLY A 164 -0.67 21.16 -4.76
C GLY A 164 0.50 21.81 -4.06
N LEU A 165 1.02 22.88 -4.66
CA LEU A 165 2.01 23.72 -4.02
C LEU A 165 1.39 24.40 -2.80
N ARG A 166 2.18 24.59 -1.74
CA ARG A 166 1.71 25.06 -0.43
C ARG A 166 0.87 26.33 -0.50
N ASP A 167 1.33 27.31 -1.26
CA ASP A 167 0.68 28.63 -1.33
C ASP A 167 -0.70 28.56 -2.01
N ALA A 168 -0.83 27.78 -3.09
CA ALA A 168 -2.08 27.63 -3.82
C ALA A 168 -3.06 26.65 -3.17
N LEU A 169 -2.53 25.64 -2.43
CA LEU A 169 -3.33 24.57 -1.84
C LEU A 169 -4.30 25.10 -0.78
N GLY A 170 -3.83 25.98 0.11
CA GLY A 170 -4.63 26.55 1.19
C GLY A 170 -5.87 27.30 0.66
N ASP A 171 -5.68 28.18 -0.30
CA ASP A 171 -6.75 28.98 -0.91
C ASP A 171 -7.78 28.10 -1.64
N ALA A 172 -7.31 27.13 -2.44
CA ALA A 172 -8.20 26.24 -3.17
C ALA A 172 -9.03 25.36 -2.19
N VAL A 173 -8.38 24.74 -1.21
CA VAL A 173 -9.04 23.88 -0.23
C VAL A 173 -10.03 24.65 0.63
N SER A 174 -9.78 25.93 0.94
CA SER A 174 -10.72 26.77 1.71
C SER A 174 -12.10 26.86 1.07
N LYS A 175 -12.18 26.84 -0.25
CA LYS A 175 -13.40 26.98 -1.06
C LYS A 175 -14.19 25.65 -1.20
N ILE A 176 -13.57 24.53 -0.90
CA ILE A 176 -14.20 23.20 -0.98
C ILE A 176 -15.06 22.99 0.28
N ARG A 177 -16.26 22.46 0.14
CA ARG A 177 -17.09 22.01 1.27
C ARG A 177 -16.52 20.73 1.87
N GLY A 178 -16.95 20.39 3.08
CA GLY A 178 -16.54 19.15 3.75
C GLY A 178 -15.44 19.33 4.80
N ARG A 179 -15.11 18.24 5.48
CA ARG A 179 -14.05 18.22 6.51
C ARG A 179 -12.69 18.04 5.82
N LYS A 180 -11.76 18.90 6.18
CA LYS A 180 -10.40 18.95 5.63
C LYS A 180 -9.42 18.40 6.66
N ILE A 181 -8.56 17.47 6.24
CA ILE A 181 -7.51 16.89 7.09
C ILE A 181 -6.19 17.05 6.34
N PRO A 182 -5.31 17.97 6.76
CA PRO A 182 -3.95 18.05 6.22
C PRO A 182 -3.20 16.74 6.44
N LEU A 183 -2.51 16.25 5.41
CA LEU A 183 -1.64 15.09 5.52
C LEU A 183 -0.24 15.53 5.94
N ASN A 184 0.44 14.71 6.73
CA ASN A 184 1.80 15.00 7.19
C ASN A 184 2.84 14.70 6.10
N VAL A 185 2.77 15.45 5.00
CA VAL A 185 3.70 15.38 3.87
C VAL A 185 4.06 16.79 3.41
N SER A 186 5.27 16.97 2.87
CA SER A 186 5.79 18.25 2.39
C SER A 186 5.93 18.32 0.86
N PHE A 187 5.42 17.33 0.16
CA PHE A 187 5.44 17.24 -1.31
C PHE A 187 4.01 17.11 -1.85
N ALA A 188 3.85 17.45 -3.12
CA ALA A 188 2.59 17.33 -3.84
C ALA A 188 2.60 16.06 -4.71
N ALA A 189 2.56 14.86 -4.09
CA ALA A 189 2.54 13.61 -4.82
C ALA A 189 1.26 13.44 -5.67
N HIS A 190 1.32 12.54 -6.64
CA HIS A 190 0.20 12.23 -7.54
C HIS A 190 -0.28 13.45 -8.32
N SER A 191 0.67 14.28 -8.74
CA SER A 191 0.41 15.53 -9.44
C SER A 191 1.57 15.88 -10.37
N PRO A 192 1.38 16.81 -11.32
CA PRO A 192 2.46 17.31 -12.17
C PRO A 192 3.61 18.00 -11.40
N TYR A 193 3.39 18.38 -10.15
CA TYR A 193 4.39 19.07 -9.33
C TYR A 193 5.58 18.22 -8.92
N VAL A 194 5.46 16.89 -9.01
CA VAL A 194 6.54 15.93 -8.78
C VAL A 194 7.03 15.25 -10.08
N ALA A 195 6.78 15.87 -11.25
CA ALA A 195 7.15 15.29 -12.54
C ALA A 195 8.65 14.98 -12.64
N ALA A 196 9.53 15.87 -12.17
CA ALA A 196 10.97 15.63 -12.16
C ALA A 196 11.37 14.41 -11.31
N ALA A 197 10.73 14.24 -10.15
CA ALA A 197 10.91 13.06 -9.31
C ALA A 197 10.38 11.79 -10.01
N GLY A 198 9.24 11.90 -10.72
CA GLY A 198 8.68 10.81 -11.53
C GLY A 198 9.63 10.36 -12.63
N GLU A 199 10.27 11.27 -13.36
CA GLU A 199 11.24 10.95 -14.41
C GLU A 199 12.49 10.25 -13.84
N LYS A 200 13.02 10.72 -12.69
CA LYS A 200 14.12 10.05 -12.00
C LYS A 200 13.73 8.62 -11.60
N MET A 201 12.52 8.45 -11.03
CA MET A 201 12.02 7.14 -10.63
C MET A 201 11.78 6.21 -11.82
N ARG A 202 11.32 6.74 -12.96
CA ARG A 202 11.20 6.01 -14.23
C ARG A 202 12.53 5.40 -14.65
N GLY A 203 13.62 6.18 -14.64
CA GLY A 203 14.97 5.71 -14.94
C GLY A 203 15.45 4.62 -13.99
N VAL A 204 15.12 4.72 -12.70
CA VAL A 204 15.42 3.68 -11.70
C VAL A 204 14.64 2.39 -12.00
N LEU A 205 13.35 2.47 -12.29
CA LEU A 205 12.51 1.32 -12.62
C LEU A 205 12.96 0.64 -13.93
N ASP A 206 13.47 1.40 -14.90
CA ASP A 206 14.02 0.85 -16.15
C ASP A 206 15.25 -0.03 -15.91
N SER A 207 16.05 0.28 -14.89
CA SER A 207 17.25 -0.48 -14.53
C SER A 207 16.99 -1.77 -13.77
N VAL A 208 15.74 -2.02 -13.33
CA VAL A 208 15.35 -3.19 -12.53
C VAL A 208 14.67 -4.23 -13.41
N GLU A 209 15.05 -5.49 -13.25
CA GLU A 209 14.33 -6.62 -13.81
C GLU A 209 13.07 -6.92 -12.96
N PHE A 210 11.93 -7.02 -13.63
CA PHE A 210 10.66 -7.42 -13.01
C PHE A 210 10.30 -8.84 -13.45
N HIS A 211 9.88 -9.65 -12.49
CA HIS A 211 9.33 -10.98 -12.77
C HIS A 211 7.83 -10.90 -13.03
N VAL A 212 7.31 -11.90 -13.76
CA VAL A 212 5.88 -12.06 -13.99
C VAL A 212 5.19 -12.26 -12.63
N PRO A 213 4.15 -11.47 -12.31
CA PRO A 213 3.45 -11.60 -11.04
C PRO A 213 2.81 -13.00 -10.90
N GLN A 214 2.99 -13.63 -9.73
CA GLN A 214 2.44 -14.95 -9.42
C GLN A 214 0.92 -14.93 -9.22
N VAL A 215 0.39 -13.76 -8.86
CA VAL A 215 -1.04 -13.45 -8.77
C VAL A 215 -1.31 -12.10 -9.42
N PRO A 216 -2.49 -11.85 -10.00
CA PRO A 216 -2.82 -10.58 -10.61
C PRO A 216 -2.66 -9.41 -9.63
N ILE A 217 -2.23 -8.25 -10.15
CA ILE A 217 -2.18 -6.99 -9.41
C ILE A 217 -3.23 -6.05 -9.99
N VAL A 218 -4.04 -5.41 -9.17
CA VAL A 218 -4.93 -4.33 -9.63
C VAL A 218 -4.23 -3.00 -9.46
N SER A 219 -4.00 -2.30 -10.58
CA SER A 219 -3.31 -1.01 -10.62
C SER A 219 -4.13 0.11 -9.95
N ALA A 220 -3.48 0.90 -9.11
CA ALA A 220 -4.08 2.09 -8.53
C ALA A 220 -4.10 3.29 -9.49
N VAL A 221 -3.44 3.21 -10.64
CA VAL A 221 -3.44 4.26 -11.67
C VAL A 221 -4.78 4.32 -12.40
N ASP A 222 -5.31 3.14 -12.78
CA ASP A 222 -6.50 3.04 -13.64
C ASP A 222 -7.49 1.95 -13.26
N GLY A 223 -7.14 1.05 -12.33
CA GLY A 223 -7.93 -0.13 -11.92
C GLY A 223 -7.76 -1.32 -12.86
N ALA A 224 -6.79 -1.31 -13.79
CA ALA A 224 -6.51 -2.43 -14.68
C ALA A 224 -5.93 -3.63 -13.93
N VAL A 225 -6.23 -4.85 -14.42
CA VAL A 225 -5.66 -6.10 -13.90
C VAL A 225 -4.34 -6.39 -14.62
N LEU A 226 -3.24 -6.36 -13.91
CA LEU A 226 -1.89 -6.55 -14.41
C LEU A 226 -1.43 -7.98 -14.17
N THR A 227 -1.05 -8.67 -15.25
CA THR A 227 -0.57 -10.07 -15.22
C THR A 227 0.79 -10.25 -15.89
N LYS A 228 1.42 -9.14 -16.36
CA LYS A 228 2.70 -9.14 -17.04
C LYS A 228 3.69 -8.25 -16.29
N ALA A 229 4.93 -8.67 -16.21
CA ALA A 229 6.02 -7.91 -15.59
C ALA A 229 6.11 -6.46 -16.11
N GLU A 230 6.06 -6.30 -17.42
CA GLU A 230 6.16 -5.00 -18.07
C GLU A 230 5.00 -4.06 -17.70
N ALA A 231 3.77 -4.61 -17.64
CA ALA A 231 2.60 -3.81 -17.25
C ALA A 231 2.70 -3.32 -15.79
N VAL A 232 3.22 -4.15 -14.89
CA VAL A 232 3.47 -3.75 -13.48
C VAL A 232 4.52 -2.64 -13.42
N LYS A 233 5.63 -2.80 -14.17
CA LYS A 233 6.70 -1.80 -14.26
C LYS A 233 6.17 -0.46 -14.77
N GLU A 234 5.40 -0.46 -15.86
CA GLU A 234 4.83 0.77 -16.43
C GLU A 234 3.85 1.45 -15.46
N ALA A 235 2.98 0.69 -14.78
CA ALA A 235 2.09 1.26 -13.76
C ALA A 235 2.88 1.95 -12.63
N LEU A 236 3.97 1.35 -12.14
CA LEU A 236 4.84 1.95 -11.13
C LEU A 236 5.58 3.19 -11.64
N LYS A 237 5.93 3.26 -12.93
CA LYS A 237 6.54 4.45 -13.56
C LYS A 237 5.57 5.64 -13.60
N GLU A 238 4.29 5.39 -13.79
CA GLU A 238 3.27 6.43 -13.86
C GLU A 238 2.78 6.87 -12.48
N GLN A 239 2.83 6.00 -11.50
CA GLN A 239 2.22 6.13 -10.19
C GLN A 239 2.51 7.42 -9.46
N MET A 240 3.77 7.93 -9.51
CA MET A 240 4.16 9.10 -8.73
C MET A 240 3.47 10.38 -9.19
N VAL A 241 3.13 10.47 -10.46
CA VAL A 241 2.54 11.67 -11.11
C VAL A 241 1.04 11.50 -11.41
N ALA A 242 0.58 10.24 -11.57
CA ALA A 242 -0.81 9.94 -11.82
C ALA A 242 -1.64 9.94 -10.51
N PRO A 243 -2.91 10.32 -10.56
CA PRO A 243 -3.79 10.20 -9.41
C PRO A 243 -4.01 8.74 -9.01
N VAL A 244 -4.09 8.48 -7.71
CA VAL A 244 -4.52 7.18 -7.17
C VAL A 244 -6.02 7.04 -7.34
N ARG A 245 -6.45 6.07 -8.15
CA ARG A 245 -7.88 5.79 -8.42
C ARG A 245 -8.35 4.59 -7.59
N TRP A 246 -8.29 4.72 -6.26
CA TRP A 246 -8.66 3.62 -5.36
C TRP A 246 -10.10 3.14 -5.55
N VAL A 247 -11.02 4.05 -5.90
CA VAL A 247 -12.40 3.70 -6.28
C VAL A 247 -12.40 2.67 -7.42
N ARG A 248 -11.56 2.85 -8.45
CA ARG A 248 -11.44 1.89 -9.56
C ARG A 248 -10.89 0.54 -9.12
N VAL A 249 -9.93 0.54 -8.21
CA VAL A 249 -9.40 -0.70 -7.62
C VAL A 249 -10.51 -1.48 -6.92
N VAL A 250 -11.28 -0.80 -6.07
CA VAL A 250 -12.41 -1.40 -5.34
C VAL A 250 -13.46 -1.96 -6.31
N GLU A 251 -13.83 -1.20 -7.35
CA GLU A 251 -14.76 -1.64 -8.39
C GLU A 251 -14.25 -2.89 -9.13
N THR A 252 -12.97 -2.95 -9.45
CA THR A 252 -12.35 -4.10 -10.13
C THR A 252 -12.36 -5.32 -9.24
N LEU A 253 -11.96 -5.19 -7.96
CA LEU A 253 -11.98 -6.30 -7.01
C LEU A 253 -13.42 -6.81 -6.76
N ALA A 254 -14.39 -5.90 -6.71
CA ALA A 254 -15.81 -6.28 -6.61
C ALA A 254 -16.31 -7.05 -7.85
N LYS A 255 -15.91 -6.63 -9.06
CA LYS A 255 -16.20 -7.37 -10.31
C LYS A 255 -15.56 -8.75 -10.35
N MET A 256 -14.37 -8.89 -9.73
CA MET A 256 -13.70 -10.18 -9.55
C MET A 256 -14.35 -11.05 -8.45
N ARG A 257 -15.39 -10.54 -7.77
CA ARG A 257 -16.09 -11.21 -6.67
C ARG A 257 -15.18 -11.54 -5.48
N VAL A 258 -14.29 -10.62 -5.14
CA VAL A 258 -13.47 -10.73 -3.92
C VAL A 258 -14.39 -10.67 -2.71
N GLU A 259 -14.34 -11.69 -1.86
CA GLU A 259 -15.15 -11.83 -0.64
C GLU A 259 -14.37 -11.47 0.62
N GLU A 260 -13.08 -11.70 0.63
CA GLU A 260 -12.21 -11.37 1.76
C GLU A 260 -11.09 -10.41 1.36
N TRP A 261 -11.00 -9.31 2.10
CA TRP A 261 -9.93 -8.33 1.99
C TRP A 261 -9.07 -8.38 3.22
N ILE A 262 -7.77 -8.66 3.05
CA ILE A 262 -6.80 -8.63 4.14
C ILE A 262 -5.85 -7.48 3.89
N GLU A 263 -5.85 -6.50 4.79
CA GLU A 263 -4.93 -5.37 4.73
C GLU A 263 -3.63 -5.75 5.42
N LEU A 264 -2.54 -5.79 4.64
CA LEU A 264 -1.17 -6.06 5.08
C LEU A 264 -0.39 -4.74 5.20
N GLY A 265 0.54 -4.65 6.13
CA GLY A 265 1.33 -3.43 6.35
C GLY A 265 0.70 -2.48 7.37
N GLY A 266 -0.39 -2.88 8.01
CA GLY A 266 -0.97 -2.28 9.21
C GLY A 266 -1.91 -1.11 8.98
N GLY A 267 -2.53 -0.68 10.07
CA GLY A 267 -3.36 0.53 10.18
C GLY A 267 -4.85 0.36 9.88
N GLY A 268 -5.26 -0.63 9.09
CA GLY A 268 -6.68 -0.85 8.74
C GLY A 268 -7.32 0.33 7.98
N VAL A 269 -6.53 1.13 7.27
CA VAL A 269 -7.01 2.35 6.59
C VAL A 269 -7.88 1.99 5.41
N LEU A 270 -7.42 1.06 4.57
CA LEU A 270 -8.14 0.63 3.38
C LEU A 270 -9.39 -0.18 3.76
N THR A 271 -9.25 -1.03 4.77
CA THR A 271 -10.38 -1.80 5.34
C THR A 271 -11.47 -0.89 5.87
N ARG A 272 -11.11 0.21 6.57
CA ARG A 272 -12.11 1.18 7.03
C ARG A 272 -12.78 1.96 5.90
N MET A 273 -12.07 2.18 4.78
CA MET A 273 -12.64 2.85 3.61
C MET A 273 -13.73 2.03 2.91
N LEU A 274 -13.73 0.69 3.06
CA LEU A 274 -14.76 -0.16 2.46
C LEU A 274 -16.19 0.24 2.90
N LYS A 275 -16.34 0.84 4.08
CA LYS A 275 -17.62 1.33 4.59
C LYS A 275 -18.24 2.45 3.76
N ASP A 276 -17.45 3.13 2.94
CA ASP A 276 -17.92 4.20 2.05
C ASP A 276 -18.46 3.65 0.71
N PHE A 277 -18.32 2.34 0.47
CA PHE A 277 -18.75 1.69 -0.77
C PHE A 277 -19.98 0.82 -0.53
N GLU A 278 -20.87 0.83 -1.50
CA GLU A 278 -22.02 -0.09 -1.55
C GLU A 278 -21.56 -1.41 -2.18
N LEU A 279 -20.90 -2.25 -1.39
CA LEU A 279 -20.40 -3.54 -1.84
C LEU A 279 -21.33 -4.67 -1.38
N PRO A 280 -21.51 -5.74 -2.18
CA PRO A 280 -22.00 -7.00 -1.63
C PRO A 280 -21.07 -7.43 -0.50
N SER A 281 -21.52 -8.28 0.40
CA SER A 281 -20.82 -8.65 1.63
C SER A 281 -19.33 -8.96 1.41
N VAL A 282 -18.48 -8.00 1.68
CA VAL A 282 -17.03 -8.14 1.67
C VAL A 282 -16.53 -8.11 3.11
N ASN A 283 -15.83 -9.15 3.52
CA ASN A 283 -15.19 -9.21 4.83
C ASN A 283 -13.82 -8.53 4.76
N GLY A 284 -13.73 -7.32 5.28
CA GLY A 284 -12.46 -6.58 5.37
C GLY A 284 -11.84 -6.70 6.76
N ILE A 285 -10.65 -7.28 6.85
CA ILE A 285 -9.89 -7.45 8.09
C ILE A 285 -8.45 -6.97 7.92
N THR A 286 -7.79 -6.64 9.04
CA THR A 286 -6.33 -6.44 9.04
C THR A 286 -5.60 -7.79 9.15
N PHE A 287 -4.32 -7.79 8.75
CA PHE A 287 -3.49 -8.99 8.92
C PHE A 287 -3.30 -9.34 10.40
N GLU A 288 -3.24 -8.35 11.29
CA GLU A 288 -3.21 -8.57 12.73
C GLU A 288 -4.46 -9.29 13.25
N ASP A 289 -5.64 -8.89 12.77
CA ASP A 289 -6.91 -9.54 13.14
C ASP A 289 -6.96 -10.99 12.65
N LEU A 290 -6.54 -11.21 11.38
CA LEU A 290 -6.42 -12.56 10.82
C LEU A 290 -5.47 -13.43 11.66
N ARG A 291 -4.28 -12.90 11.93
CA ARG A 291 -3.27 -13.58 12.75
C ARG A 291 -3.80 -13.94 14.13
N ALA A 292 -4.43 -13.00 14.82
CA ALA A 292 -5.02 -13.23 16.13
C ALA A 292 -6.10 -14.33 16.09
N ARG A 293 -6.95 -14.32 15.05
CA ARG A 293 -7.98 -15.35 14.84
C ARG A 293 -7.38 -16.74 14.67
N LEU A 294 -6.36 -16.89 13.81
CA LEU A 294 -5.72 -18.17 13.53
C LEU A 294 -4.94 -18.72 14.74
N TYR A 295 -4.18 -17.87 15.44
CA TYR A 295 -3.48 -18.28 16.67
C TYR A 295 -4.45 -18.63 17.81
N GLY A 296 -5.56 -17.89 17.95
CA GLY A 296 -6.61 -18.20 18.92
C GLY A 296 -7.28 -19.56 18.65
N GLN A 297 -7.54 -19.89 17.39
CA GLN A 297 -8.05 -21.20 16.99
C GLN A 297 -7.07 -22.32 17.31
N ALA A 298 -5.77 -22.12 17.04
CA ALA A 298 -4.72 -23.10 17.32
C ALA A 298 -4.60 -23.40 18.82
N GLN A 299 -4.74 -22.40 19.70
CA GLN A 299 -4.71 -22.62 21.16
C GLN A 299 -5.89 -23.44 21.65
N ASN A 300 -7.07 -23.30 21.05
CA ASN A 300 -8.25 -24.04 21.42
C ASN A 300 -8.21 -25.54 20.98
N LEU A 301 -7.32 -25.88 20.05
CA LEU A 301 -7.13 -27.25 19.55
C LEU A 301 -6.04 -28.03 20.32
N LEU A 302 -5.27 -27.36 21.17
CA LEU A 302 -4.33 -28.04 22.05
C LEU A 302 -5.10 -28.77 23.16
N PRO A 303 -4.79 -30.06 23.45
CA PRO A 303 -5.44 -30.73 24.56
C PRO A 303 -5.19 -29.97 25.86
N ARG A 304 -6.26 -29.67 26.58
CA ARG A 304 -6.14 -29.10 27.93
C ARG A 304 -5.29 -30.11 28.74
N LYS A 305 -4.21 -29.64 29.35
CA LYS A 305 -3.45 -30.45 30.29
C LYS A 305 -4.42 -30.85 31.40
N GLU A 306 -4.78 -32.12 31.45
CA GLU A 306 -5.49 -32.67 32.59
C GLU A 306 -4.54 -32.60 33.79
N GLY A 307 -4.91 -31.81 34.79
CA GLY A 307 -4.28 -31.81 36.11
C GLY A 307 -3.55 -30.50 36.47
N GLU A 308 -4.27 -29.49 36.91
CA GLU A 308 -3.93 -28.65 38.07
C GLU A 308 -5.21 -28.38 38.87
#